data_1abfe4ec6cf8fc5f091c6c1271d3149e
#
_entry.id   1abfe4ec6cf8fc5f091c6c1271d3149e
#
_cell.length_a   1.000
_cell.length_b   1.000
_cell.length_c   1.000
_cell.angle_alpha   90.00
_cell.angle_beta   90.00
_cell.angle_gamma   90.00
#
_symmetry.space_group_name_H-M   'P 1'
#
loop_
_entity.id
_entity.type
_entity.pdbx_description
1 polymer ?
#
loop_
_entity_poly.entity_id
_entity_poly.type
_entity_poly.pdbx_seq_one_letter_code
_entity_poly.pdbx_strand_id
1 'polypeptide(L)'
;SVNIRSEPDIKSEVVMILKYGDEIKYIKDDYVTDECNYIWNKIIFQDKEFYICSEFISQTPPNFVYYDVPLNGIKSFMSYKAITSKSSPQYKLQNIAYTGNYGIRQVNGRYCIAIGSYFTTDIGLYIDLILENGEIIPCILGDCKDDKHTDSQHILTYDGSLAEFIVDTPFLNRDAKLHGDISKCDEWDSTIVGVK
;
A
#
# COMPACT_ATOMS: atom_id res chain seq x y z
N SER A 1 -3.53 -4.98 -6.96
CA SER A 1 -3.46 -6.43 -7.18
C SER A 1 -4.14 -6.80 -8.49
N VAL A 2 -3.67 -7.87 -9.10
CA VAL A 2 -4.23 -8.41 -10.35
C VAL A 2 -4.50 -9.90 -10.18
N ASN A 3 -5.59 -10.37 -10.75
CA ASN A 3 -5.96 -11.77 -10.75
C ASN A 3 -5.23 -12.51 -11.86
N ILE A 4 -4.59 -13.62 -11.50
CA ILE A 4 -4.11 -14.63 -12.43
C ILE A 4 -5.19 -15.68 -12.59
N ARG A 5 -5.48 -16.04 -13.82
CA ARG A 5 -6.64 -16.87 -14.16
C ARG A 5 -6.25 -18.15 -14.87
N SER A 6 -7.09 -19.18 -14.72
CA SER A 6 -6.92 -20.48 -15.38
C SER A 6 -7.09 -20.41 -16.90
N GLU A 7 -7.91 -19.49 -17.38
CA GLU A 7 -8.23 -19.29 -18.80
C GLU A 7 -8.23 -17.79 -19.12
N PRO A 8 -8.02 -17.38 -20.37
CA PRO A 8 -8.04 -15.98 -20.80
C PRO A 8 -9.48 -15.41 -20.84
N ASP A 9 -10.16 -15.41 -19.72
CA ASP A 9 -11.52 -14.93 -19.55
C ASP A 9 -11.70 -14.36 -18.14
N ILE A 10 -12.35 -13.19 -18.03
CA ILE A 10 -12.64 -12.53 -16.75
C ILE A 10 -13.56 -13.35 -15.83
N LYS A 11 -14.28 -14.31 -16.36
CA LYS A 11 -15.18 -15.21 -15.61
C LYS A 11 -14.50 -16.49 -15.17
N SER A 12 -13.30 -16.77 -15.68
CA SER A 12 -12.57 -17.99 -15.33
C SER A 12 -12.06 -17.95 -13.88
N GLU A 13 -11.67 -19.11 -13.38
CA GLU A 13 -11.19 -19.26 -12.01
C GLU A 13 -9.96 -18.37 -11.75
N VAL A 14 -9.97 -17.67 -10.62
CA VAL A 14 -8.82 -16.94 -10.11
C VAL A 14 -7.93 -17.92 -9.35
N VAL A 15 -6.80 -18.25 -9.92
CA VAL A 15 -5.85 -19.23 -9.34
C VAL A 15 -4.83 -18.60 -8.41
N MET A 16 -4.58 -17.30 -8.59
CA MET A 16 -3.61 -16.54 -7.79
C MET A 16 -3.92 -15.05 -7.88
N ILE A 17 -3.50 -14.29 -6.88
CA ILE A 17 -3.55 -12.84 -6.88
C ILE A 17 -2.12 -12.31 -6.74
N LEU A 18 -1.68 -11.50 -7.70
CA LEU A 18 -0.40 -10.80 -7.65
C LEU A 18 -0.59 -9.38 -7.13
N LYS A 19 0.43 -8.88 -6.47
CA LYS A 19 0.51 -7.50 -6.00
C LYS A 19 1.29 -6.65 -6.99
N TYR A 20 1.16 -5.34 -6.86
CA TYR A 20 1.98 -4.40 -7.62
C TYR A 20 3.45 -4.60 -7.28
N GLY A 21 4.29 -4.77 -8.32
CA GLY A 21 5.72 -5.02 -8.18
C GLY A 21 6.12 -6.49 -8.14
N ASP A 22 5.17 -7.42 -8.09
CA ASP A 22 5.48 -8.85 -8.22
C ASP A 22 6.07 -9.15 -9.60
N GLU A 23 7.15 -9.90 -9.64
CA GLU A 23 7.79 -10.32 -10.89
C GLU A 23 7.16 -11.60 -11.43
N ILE A 24 6.89 -11.60 -12.72
CA ILE A 24 6.35 -12.77 -13.43
C ILE A 24 7.19 -13.06 -14.65
N LYS A 25 7.26 -14.35 -15.00
CA LYS A 25 7.74 -14.77 -16.32
C LYS A 25 6.55 -14.95 -17.23
N TYR A 26 6.49 -14.17 -18.30
CA TYR A 26 5.47 -14.36 -19.34
C TYR A 26 6.15 -14.64 -20.68
N ILE A 27 5.41 -15.30 -21.56
CA ILE A 27 5.90 -15.59 -22.90
C ILE A 27 5.59 -14.36 -23.76
N LYS A 28 6.64 -13.67 -24.19
CA LYS A 28 6.49 -12.51 -25.07
C LYS A 28 5.79 -12.91 -26.36
N ASP A 29 4.83 -12.08 -26.77
CA ASP A 29 4.02 -12.28 -27.99
C ASP A 29 3.12 -13.53 -27.99
N ASP A 30 2.98 -14.23 -26.87
CA ASP A 30 2.00 -15.29 -26.68
C ASP A 30 0.79 -14.73 -25.89
N TYR A 31 -0.14 -14.15 -26.63
CA TYR A 31 -1.35 -13.53 -26.06
C TYR A 31 -2.60 -13.98 -26.79
N VAL A 32 -3.72 -13.94 -26.09
CA VAL A 32 -5.07 -14.26 -26.58
C VAL A 32 -5.99 -13.10 -26.31
N THR A 33 -6.89 -12.79 -27.25
CA THR A 33 -7.96 -11.80 -27.04
C THR A 33 -9.26 -12.54 -26.71
N ASP A 34 -9.90 -12.19 -25.60
CA ASP A 34 -11.19 -12.75 -25.21
C ASP A 34 -12.37 -12.09 -25.96
N GLU A 35 -13.58 -12.60 -25.73
CA GLU A 35 -14.82 -12.08 -26.34
C GLU A 35 -15.12 -10.61 -25.97
N CYS A 36 -14.56 -10.11 -24.86
CA CYS A 36 -14.69 -8.73 -24.39
C CYS A 36 -13.57 -7.82 -24.89
N ASN A 37 -12.68 -8.30 -25.77
CA ASN A 37 -11.51 -7.63 -26.30
C ASN A 37 -10.42 -7.33 -25.24
N TYR A 38 -10.39 -8.02 -24.11
CA TYR A 38 -9.23 -7.99 -23.23
C TYR A 38 -8.11 -8.83 -23.83
N ILE A 39 -6.90 -8.31 -23.75
CA ILE A 39 -5.69 -9.03 -24.16
C ILE A 39 -5.09 -9.71 -22.95
N TRP A 40 -4.85 -11.01 -23.07
CA TRP A 40 -4.31 -11.86 -22.02
C TRP A 40 -2.94 -12.39 -22.41
N ASN A 41 -1.96 -12.16 -21.58
CA ASN A 41 -0.66 -12.81 -21.73
C ASN A 41 -0.64 -14.13 -21.00
N LYS A 42 -0.06 -15.15 -21.65
CA LYS A 42 0.23 -16.42 -21.03
C LYS A 42 1.43 -16.30 -20.10
N ILE A 43 1.30 -16.82 -18.91
CA ILE A 43 2.38 -16.91 -17.91
C ILE A 43 2.59 -18.37 -17.50
N ILE A 44 3.82 -18.68 -17.10
CA ILE A 44 4.16 -20.00 -16.56
C ILE A 44 4.48 -19.86 -15.08
N PHE A 45 3.77 -20.63 -14.27
CA PHE A 45 4.01 -20.72 -12.85
C PHE A 45 3.92 -22.18 -12.40
N GLN A 46 4.97 -22.68 -11.73
CA GLN A 46 5.07 -24.09 -11.32
C GLN A 46 4.78 -25.09 -12.46
N ASP A 47 5.37 -24.84 -13.63
CA ASP A 47 5.23 -25.64 -14.85
C ASP A 47 3.80 -25.74 -15.41
N LYS A 48 2.92 -24.84 -15.01
CA LYS A 48 1.55 -24.71 -15.52
C LYS A 48 1.35 -23.37 -16.19
N GLU A 49 0.48 -23.37 -17.20
CA GLU A 49 0.08 -22.17 -17.93
C GLU A 49 -1.12 -21.50 -17.25
N PHE A 50 -1.05 -20.18 -17.13
CA PHE A 50 -2.10 -19.32 -16.59
C PHE A 50 -2.13 -18.02 -17.41
N TYR A 51 -3.09 -17.16 -17.10
CA TYR A 51 -3.33 -15.95 -17.87
C TYR A 51 -3.42 -14.70 -16.98
N ILE A 52 -2.83 -13.62 -17.48
CA ILE A 52 -2.90 -12.29 -16.88
C ILE A 52 -3.30 -11.27 -17.92
N CYS A 53 -4.20 -10.34 -17.57
CA CYS A 53 -4.56 -9.24 -18.46
C CYS A 53 -3.36 -8.34 -18.74
N SER A 54 -3.08 -8.07 -20.02
CA SER A 54 -1.89 -7.35 -20.49
C SER A 54 -1.79 -5.93 -19.95
N GLU A 55 -2.90 -5.29 -19.63
CA GLU A 55 -2.94 -3.94 -19.06
C GLU A 55 -2.21 -3.82 -17.72
N PHE A 56 -2.03 -4.95 -17.01
CA PHE A 56 -1.38 -5.00 -15.71
C PHE A 56 0.08 -5.43 -15.75
N ILE A 57 0.65 -5.65 -16.96
CA ILE A 57 2.04 -6.05 -17.16
C ILE A 57 2.86 -4.86 -17.61
N SER A 58 4.02 -4.66 -16.99
CA SER A 58 5.05 -3.74 -17.46
C SER A 58 6.35 -4.51 -17.72
N GLN A 59 7.03 -4.19 -18.82
CA GLN A 59 8.35 -4.75 -19.14
C GLN A 59 9.47 -4.07 -18.36
N THR A 60 9.19 -2.91 -17.79
CA THR A 60 10.12 -2.20 -16.92
C THR A 60 9.73 -2.42 -15.47
N PRO A 61 10.68 -2.81 -14.62
CA PRO A 61 10.42 -2.81 -13.17
C PRO A 61 9.85 -1.46 -12.75
N PRO A 62 8.89 -1.44 -11.81
CA PRO A 62 8.48 -0.17 -11.23
C PRO A 62 9.74 0.53 -10.69
N ASN A 63 9.89 1.82 -11.00
CA ASN A 63 10.94 2.65 -10.40
C ASN A 63 10.61 2.84 -8.91
N PHE A 64 11.02 1.88 -8.10
CA PHE A 64 10.96 2.05 -6.66
C PHE A 64 12.13 2.90 -6.21
N VAL A 65 11.82 4.02 -5.58
CA VAL A 65 12.80 4.78 -4.82
C VAL A 65 12.82 4.20 -3.42
N TYR A 66 13.96 3.65 -3.02
CA TYR A 66 14.18 3.20 -1.65
C TYR A 66 14.80 4.34 -0.85
N TYR A 67 14.18 4.68 0.27
CA TYR A 67 14.68 5.68 1.18
C TYR A 67 15.17 4.99 2.46
N ASP A 68 16.45 5.12 2.77
CA ASP A 68 16.95 4.86 4.13
C ASP A 68 16.37 5.91 5.08
N VAL A 69 15.85 5.45 6.19
CA VAL A 69 15.20 6.32 7.18
C VAL A 69 15.84 6.19 8.54
N PRO A 70 15.75 7.22 9.38
CA PRO A 70 16.15 7.11 10.78
C PRO A 70 15.37 5.98 11.44
N LEU A 71 16.10 5.11 12.16
CA LEU A 71 15.49 3.96 12.84
C LEU A 71 14.44 4.44 13.84
N ASN A 72 13.21 4.04 13.66
CA ASN A 72 12.11 4.41 14.53
C ASN A 72 11.05 3.32 14.63
N GLY A 73 10.72 2.91 15.86
CA GLY A 73 9.71 1.89 16.11
C GLY A 73 8.28 2.43 16.22
N ILE A 74 8.11 3.75 16.42
CA ILE A 74 6.80 4.32 16.70
C ILE A 74 6.02 4.51 15.40
N LYS A 75 4.81 3.96 15.36
CA LYS A 75 3.83 4.12 14.29
C LYS A 75 2.58 4.76 14.87
N SER A 76 2.53 6.09 14.84
CA SER A 76 1.39 6.82 15.37
C SER A 76 0.13 6.67 14.49
N PHE A 77 -0.98 7.24 14.93
CA PHE A 77 -2.21 7.23 14.14
C PHE A 77 -3.00 8.52 14.28
N MET A 78 -3.78 8.82 13.25
CA MET A 78 -4.74 9.92 13.23
C MET A 78 -6.13 9.44 12.82
N SER A 79 -7.18 10.11 13.31
CA SER A 79 -8.54 9.82 12.86
C SER A 79 -8.76 10.32 11.43
N TYR A 80 -9.33 9.48 10.56
CA TYR A 80 -9.72 9.92 9.21
C TYR A 80 -10.70 11.11 9.21
N LYS A 81 -11.43 11.30 10.30
CA LYS A 81 -12.37 12.43 10.48
C LYS A 81 -11.67 13.77 10.64
N ALA A 82 -10.36 13.79 10.90
CA ALA A 82 -9.56 15.02 10.88
C ALA A 82 -9.38 15.59 9.47
N ILE A 83 -9.54 14.75 8.43
CA ILE A 83 -9.48 15.17 7.03
C ILE A 83 -10.85 15.74 6.62
N THR A 84 -11.02 17.04 6.75
CA THR A 84 -12.32 17.71 6.62
C THR A 84 -12.55 18.46 5.30
N SER A 85 -11.48 18.78 4.57
CA SER A 85 -11.55 19.55 3.31
C SER A 85 -12.13 18.69 2.17
N LYS A 86 -13.42 18.84 1.88
CA LYS A 86 -14.16 18.02 0.91
C LYS A 86 -13.60 18.06 -0.52
N SER A 87 -12.90 19.13 -0.90
CA SER A 87 -12.29 19.28 -2.21
C SER A 87 -10.90 18.64 -2.31
N SER A 88 -10.26 18.33 -1.18
CA SER A 88 -8.90 17.81 -1.15
C SER A 88 -8.80 16.39 -1.72
N PRO A 89 -7.65 16.02 -2.31
CA PRO A 89 -7.39 14.65 -2.73
C PRO A 89 -7.49 13.64 -1.56
N GLN A 90 -7.03 14.03 -0.37
CA GLN A 90 -7.09 13.24 0.85
C GLN A 90 -8.52 12.86 1.21
N TYR A 91 -9.44 13.85 1.23
CA TYR A 91 -10.85 13.60 1.53
C TYR A 91 -11.49 12.68 0.48
N LYS A 92 -11.18 12.90 -0.81
CA LYS A 92 -11.66 12.05 -1.89
C LYS A 92 -11.19 10.61 -1.73
N LEU A 93 -9.92 10.41 -1.36
CA LEU A 93 -9.37 9.09 -1.08
C LEU A 93 -10.09 8.43 0.12
N GLN A 94 -10.34 9.17 1.20
CA GLN A 94 -11.05 8.64 2.36
C GLN A 94 -12.51 8.26 2.07
N ASN A 95 -13.16 8.88 1.07
CA ASN A 95 -14.51 8.52 0.65
C ASN A 95 -14.59 7.13 -0.02
N ILE A 96 -13.52 6.68 -0.69
CA ILE A 96 -13.44 5.36 -1.29
C ILE A 96 -12.75 4.33 -0.37
N ALA A 97 -12.11 4.80 0.69
CA ALA A 97 -11.49 3.94 1.67
C ALA A 97 -12.55 3.23 2.53
N TYR A 98 -12.24 2.03 2.96
CA TYR A 98 -13.04 1.28 3.93
C TYR A 98 -12.25 1.07 5.23
N THR A 99 -12.95 0.80 6.31
CA THR A 99 -12.31 0.42 7.58
C THR A 99 -11.98 -1.06 7.52
N GLY A 100 -10.70 -1.36 7.48
CA GLY A 100 -10.16 -2.72 7.37
C GLY A 100 -9.64 -3.27 8.70
N ASN A 101 -8.65 -4.16 8.60
CA ASN A 101 -8.02 -4.78 9.75
C ASN A 101 -7.52 -3.74 10.75
N TYR A 102 -7.62 -4.06 12.04
CA TYR A 102 -7.20 -3.23 13.18
C TYR A 102 -7.89 -1.87 13.29
N GLY A 103 -8.92 -1.60 12.48
CA GLY A 103 -9.58 -0.29 12.43
C GLY A 103 -8.82 0.74 11.57
N ILE A 104 -7.87 0.32 10.77
CA ILE A 104 -7.10 1.18 9.87
C ILE A 104 -7.86 1.34 8.56
N ARG A 105 -7.86 2.55 8.01
CA ARG A 105 -8.46 2.84 6.71
C ARG A 105 -7.63 2.20 5.60
N GLN A 106 -8.30 1.61 4.61
CA GLN A 106 -7.66 0.90 3.51
C GLN A 106 -8.28 1.28 2.16
N VAL A 107 -7.45 1.29 1.13
CA VAL A 107 -7.85 1.36 -0.28
C VAL A 107 -7.10 0.27 -1.04
N ASN A 108 -7.80 -0.55 -1.80
CA ASN A 108 -7.23 -1.67 -2.56
C ASN A 108 -6.35 -2.61 -1.71
N GLY A 109 -6.75 -2.85 -0.45
CA GLY A 109 -5.99 -3.71 0.48
C GLY A 109 -4.74 -3.06 1.07
N ARG A 110 -4.44 -1.79 0.78
CA ARG A 110 -3.30 -1.06 1.31
C ARG A 110 -3.74 -0.10 2.41
N TYR A 111 -2.93 0.00 3.45
CA TYR A 111 -3.23 0.83 4.62
C TYR A 111 -2.99 2.32 4.32
N CYS A 112 -3.97 3.16 4.61
CA CYS A 112 -3.82 4.61 4.45
C CYS A 112 -2.89 5.16 5.54
N ILE A 113 -1.85 5.89 5.10
CA ILE A 113 -0.89 6.54 6.00
C ILE A 113 -0.69 8.01 5.65
N ALA A 114 -0.15 8.76 6.60
CA ALA A 114 0.47 10.06 6.41
C ALA A 114 1.97 9.95 6.69
N ILE A 115 2.79 10.51 5.81
CA ILE A 115 4.25 10.62 5.97
C ILE A 115 4.71 12.03 5.65
N GLY A 116 5.95 12.33 5.98
CA GLY A 116 6.56 13.62 5.71
C GLY A 116 6.72 13.92 4.20
N SER A 117 6.75 15.19 3.86
CA SER A 117 6.86 15.67 2.47
C SER A 117 8.19 15.31 1.81
N TYR A 118 9.20 14.88 2.58
CA TYR A 118 10.46 14.36 2.07
C TYR A 118 10.29 13.21 1.09
N PHE A 119 9.33 12.32 1.33
CA PHE A 119 9.12 11.15 0.48
C PHE A 119 8.29 11.48 -0.76
N THR A 120 7.13 12.05 -0.55
CA THR A 120 6.19 12.44 -1.62
C THR A 120 5.02 13.23 -1.04
N THR A 121 4.34 13.96 -1.91
CA THR A 121 3.06 14.65 -1.61
C THR A 121 1.91 14.13 -2.47
N ASP A 122 2.15 13.12 -3.29
CA ASP A 122 1.18 12.59 -4.26
C ASP A 122 0.16 11.66 -3.59
N ILE A 123 -0.98 12.20 -3.19
CA ILE A 123 -2.04 11.44 -2.54
C ILE A 123 -2.53 10.32 -3.45
N GLY A 124 -2.57 9.11 -2.89
CA GLY A 124 -2.92 7.89 -3.62
C GLY A 124 -1.72 7.10 -4.16
N LEU A 125 -0.49 7.61 -4.00
CA LEU A 125 0.71 6.86 -4.34
C LEU A 125 0.85 5.64 -3.41
N TYR A 126 1.23 4.52 -3.98
CA TYR A 126 1.54 3.32 -3.22
C TYR A 126 2.92 3.44 -2.58
N ILE A 127 3.00 3.07 -1.32
CA ILE A 127 4.19 3.16 -0.48
C ILE A 127 4.27 1.89 0.33
N ASP A 128 5.45 1.32 0.45
CA ASP A 128 5.71 0.19 1.32
C ASP A 128 6.61 0.62 2.47
N LEU A 129 6.19 0.36 3.70
CA LEU A 129 7.05 0.50 4.87
C LEU A 129 7.77 -0.83 5.10
N ILE A 130 9.09 -0.78 5.14
CA ILE A 130 9.93 -1.96 5.33
C ILE A 130 10.37 -1.99 6.79
N LEU A 131 10.11 -3.10 7.46
CA LEU A 131 10.47 -3.32 8.85
C LEU A 131 11.79 -4.08 8.96
N GLU A 132 12.50 -3.88 10.06
CA GLU A 132 13.79 -4.54 10.36
C GLU A 132 13.67 -6.07 10.41
N ASN A 133 12.52 -6.60 10.82
CA ASN A 133 12.25 -8.04 10.83
C ASN A 133 11.96 -8.64 9.43
N GLY A 134 12.02 -7.81 8.37
CA GLY A 134 11.74 -8.22 6.99
C GLY A 134 10.27 -8.13 6.58
N GLU A 135 9.35 -7.82 7.51
CA GLU A 135 7.96 -7.58 7.17
C GLU A 135 7.80 -6.30 6.33
N ILE A 136 6.82 -6.33 5.44
CA ILE A 136 6.47 -5.18 4.60
C ILE A 136 5.02 -4.81 4.88
N ILE A 137 4.78 -3.56 5.27
CA ILE A 137 3.44 -3.03 5.43
C ILE A 137 3.05 -2.31 4.14
N PRO A 138 2.12 -2.87 3.34
CA PRO A 138 1.68 -2.24 2.10
C PRO A 138 0.78 -1.04 2.42
N CYS A 139 1.24 0.15 2.08
CA CYS A 139 0.54 1.40 2.37
C CYS A 139 0.16 2.18 1.10
N ILE A 140 -0.69 3.16 1.29
CA ILE A 140 -1.07 4.17 0.29
C ILE A 140 -1.04 5.53 0.97
N LEU A 141 -0.47 6.53 0.28
CA LEU A 141 -0.44 7.89 0.83
C LEU A 141 -1.85 8.46 0.92
N GLY A 142 -2.35 8.59 2.13
CA GLY A 142 -3.68 9.12 2.44
C GLY A 142 -3.68 10.57 2.87
N ASP A 143 -2.55 11.05 3.41
CA ASP A 143 -2.32 12.43 3.82
C ASP A 143 -0.82 12.73 3.86
N CYS A 144 -0.45 14.02 3.93
CA CYS A 144 0.91 14.47 4.16
C CYS A 144 0.99 15.13 5.54
N LYS A 145 2.05 14.82 6.26
CA LYS A 145 2.34 15.54 7.51
C LYS A 145 2.68 16.99 7.18
N ASP A 146 2.14 17.92 7.98
CA ASP A 146 2.46 19.35 7.84
C ASP A 146 3.93 19.59 8.22
N ASP A 147 4.70 20.20 7.35
CA ASP A 147 6.13 20.45 7.50
C ASP A 147 6.48 21.16 8.82
N LYS A 148 5.58 22.01 9.32
CA LYS A 148 5.76 22.67 10.63
C LYS A 148 5.69 21.73 11.83
N HIS A 149 5.23 20.50 11.64
CA HIS A 149 5.12 19.46 12.68
C HIS A 149 6.13 18.34 12.48
N THR A 150 7.09 18.53 11.56
CA THR A 150 8.15 17.57 11.25
C THR A 150 9.52 18.14 11.58
N ASP A 151 10.53 17.27 11.57
CA ASP A 151 11.94 17.70 11.68
C ASP A 151 12.38 18.57 10.49
N SER A 152 13.61 19.07 10.53
CA SER A 152 14.16 19.95 9.49
C SER A 152 14.29 19.28 8.11
N GLN A 153 14.21 17.96 8.04
CA GLN A 153 14.26 17.17 6.81
C GLN A 153 12.87 16.73 6.33
N HIS A 154 11.83 17.03 7.10
CA HIS A 154 10.44 16.61 6.82
C HIS A 154 10.25 15.10 6.76
N ILE A 155 11.02 14.34 7.55
CA ILE A 155 10.98 12.87 7.65
C ILE A 155 10.15 12.44 8.86
N LEU A 156 10.53 12.90 10.06
CA LEU A 156 9.93 12.49 11.33
C LEU A 156 9.07 13.61 11.92
N THR A 157 7.97 13.24 12.56
CA THR A 157 7.22 14.17 13.41
C THR A 157 7.96 14.42 14.73
N TYR A 158 7.55 15.43 15.47
CA TYR A 158 8.16 15.77 16.78
C TYR A 158 7.97 14.66 17.83
N ASP A 159 6.97 13.81 17.71
CA ASP A 159 6.82 12.61 18.54
C ASP A 159 7.73 11.46 18.10
N GLY A 160 8.51 11.67 17.05
CA GLY A 160 9.47 10.72 16.49
C GLY A 160 8.85 9.72 15.53
N SER A 161 7.55 9.76 15.23
CA SER A 161 6.95 8.80 14.29
C SER A 161 7.30 9.16 12.84
N LEU A 162 7.65 8.14 12.06
CA LEU A 162 7.87 8.28 10.62
C LEU A 162 6.52 8.23 9.87
N ALA A 163 5.70 7.27 10.21
CA ALA A 163 4.41 7.05 9.57
C ALA A 163 3.28 7.17 10.60
N GLU A 164 2.21 7.85 10.20
CA GLU A 164 0.99 8.00 10.98
C GLU A 164 -0.15 7.30 10.24
N PHE A 165 -0.73 6.27 10.84
CA PHE A 165 -1.80 5.50 10.22
C PHE A 165 -3.13 6.21 10.30
N ILE A 166 -3.87 6.25 9.20
CA ILE A 166 -5.21 6.85 9.17
C ILE A 166 -6.23 5.81 9.60
N VAL A 167 -6.93 6.10 10.71
CA VAL A 167 -7.77 5.11 11.38
C VAL A 167 -9.23 5.56 11.53
N ASP A 168 -10.13 4.60 11.66
CA ASP A 168 -11.47 4.79 12.18
C ASP A 168 -11.46 4.50 13.69
N THR A 169 -11.29 5.54 14.48
CA THR A 169 -11.02 5.46 15.93
C THR A 169 -11.95 4.53 16.72
N PRO A 170 -13.27 4.45 16.46
CA PRO A 170 -14.17 3.49 17.12
C PRO A 170 -13.78 2.02 16.91
N PHE A 171 -13.19 1.70 15.76
CA PHE A 171 -12.82 0.33 15.35
C PHE A 171 -11.34 0.02 15.53
N LEU A 172 -10.56 1.01 15.99
CA LEU A 172 -9.12 0.84 16.20
C LEU A 172 -8.86 -0.27 17.22
N ASN A 173 -7.85 -1.11 16.92
CA ASN A 173 -7.33 -2.12 17.82
C ASN A 173 -7.13 -1.53 19.22
N ARG A 174 -7.57 -2.28 20.26
CA ARG A 174 -7.58 -1.78 21.64
C ARG A 174 -6.18 -1.47 22.16
N ASP A 175 -5.22 -2.34 21.86
CA ASP A 175 -3.87 -2.18 22.40
C ASP A 175 -3.14 -1.05 21.68
N ALA A 176 -3.30 -0.93 20.36
CA ALA A 176 -2.82 0.22 19.60
C ALA A 176 -3.39 1.53 20.14
N LYS A 177 -4.70 1.57 20.43
CA LYS A 177 -5.35 2.75 21.00
C LYS A 177 -4.85 3.11 22.40
N LEU A 178 -4.61 2.10 23.25
CA LEU A 178 -4.14 2.30 24.62
C LEU A 178 -2.72 2.89 24.65
N HIS A 179 -1.86 2.45 23.73
CA HIS A 179 -0.46 2.84 23.68
C HIS A 179 -0.16 3.99 22.73
N GLY A 180 -1.13 4.40 21.92
CA GLY A 180 -0.90 5.41 20.86
C GLY A 180 -0.02 4.92 19.72
N ASP A 181 0.12 3.60 19.56
CA ASP A 181 1.12 3.00 18.68
C ASP A 181 0.55 1.79 17.92
N ILE A 182 0.51 1.89 16.60
CA ILE A 182 0.07 0.83 15.69
C ILE A 182 1.01 -0.38 15.71
N SER A 183 2.25 -0.25 16.18
CA SER A 183 3.16 -1.39 16.40
C SER A 183 2.58 -2.47 17.31
N LYS A 184 1.53 -2.16 18.07
CA LYS A 184 0.80 -3.14 18.90
C LYS A 184 -0.24 -3.95 18.12
N CYS A 185 -0.30 -3.77 16.80
CA CYS A 185 -1.11 -4.57 15.90
C CYS A 185 -0.21 -5.64 15.27
N ASP A 186 -0.57 -6.92 15.51
CA ASP A 186 0.04 -8.07 14.84
C ASP A 186 1.59 -8.09 14.90
N GLU A 187 2.25 -8.48 13.80
CA GLU A 187 3.69 -8.63 13.69
C GLU A 187 4.45 -7.31 13.42
N TRP A 188 3.79 -6.16 13.62
CA TRP A 188 4.36 -4.85 13.31
C TRP A 188 5.21 -4.24 14.42
N ASP A 189 5.47 -4.99 15.49
CA ASP A 189 6.34 -4.56 16.59
C ASP A 189 7.82 -4.67 16.18
N SER A 190 8.19 -3.95 15.12
CA SER A 190 9.56 -3.85 14.60
C SER A 190 9.80 -2.46 14.02
N THR A 191 11.06 -2.04 14.02
CA THR A 191 11.49 -0.73 13.55
C THR A 191 11.26 -0.57 12.05
N ILE A 192 10.78 0.59 11.59
CA ILE A 192 10.79 0.93 10.17
C ILE A 192 12.24 1.27 9.79
N VAL A 193 12.77 0.55 8.80
CA VAL A 193 14.14 0.72 8.30
C VAL A 193 14.18 1.28 6.87
N GLY A 194 13.04 1.33 6.19
CA GLY A 194 12.97 1.86 4.83
C GLY A 194 11.56 2.21 4.39
N VAL A 195 11.50 3.07 3.38
CA VAL A 195 10.28 3.44 2.66
C VAL A 195 10.55 3.21 1.17
N LYS A 196 9.61 2.52 0.50
CA LYS A 196 9.74 2.16 -0.91
C LYS A 196 8.49 2.57 -1.67
#